data_db63ad4e52824bfc8441b1deb9cf085b
#
_entry.id   db63ad4e52824bfc8441b1deb9cf085b
#
_cell.length_a   1.000
_cell.length_b   1.000
_cell.length_c   1.000
_cell.angle_alpha   90.00
_cell.angle_beta   90.00
_cell.angle_gamma   90.00
#
_symmetry.space_group_name_H-M   'P 1'
#
loop_
_entity.id
_entity.type
_entity.pdbx_description
1 polymer ?
#
loop_
_entity_poly.entity_id
_entity_poly.type
_entity_poly.pdbx_seq_one_letter_code
_entity_poly.pdbx_strand_id
1 'polypeptide(L)' 'MARDGGDIRRVEVGFSGGQVILMRVGDKAYDQLRRAVQDDKRWYEVETVDGVIALDLGQVQFLKLEAADHKVGFSGL' A
#
# COMPACT_ATOMS: atom_id res chain seq x y z
N MET A 1 -6.77 -20.42 -4.73
CA MET A 1 -6.64 -19.68 -4.65
C MET A 1 -5.76 -19.15 -4.46
N ALA A 2 -5.48 -18.99 -4.78
CA ALA A 2 -4.46 -18.50 -4.55
C ALA A 2 -4.34 -17.20 -4.58
N ARG A 3 -4.36 -16.60 -3.75
CA ARG A 3 -4.19 -15.38 -3.68
C ARG A 3 -2.85 -15.18 -3.56
N ASP A 4 -2.20 -14.64 -4.39
CA ASP A 4 -0.87 -14.31 -4.28
C ASP A 4 -0.67 -13.38 -3.22
N GLY A 5 0.24 -13.42 -2.44
CA GLY A 5 0.53 -12.44 -1.45
C GLY A 5 -0.26 -12.54 -0.19
N GLY A 6 -1.09 -13.50 -0.11
CA GLY A 6 -1.81 -13.76 1.11
C GLY A 6 -2.79 -12.67 1.50
N ASP A 7 -2.63 -12.10 2.65
CA ASP A 7 -3.63 -11.21 3.22
C ASP A 7 -3.74 -9.89 2.49
N ILE A 8 -4.93 -9.36 2.51
CA ILE A 8 -5.17 -8.03 1.97
C ILE A 8 -4.88 -7.02 3.07
N ARG A 9 -4.17 -5.99 2.73
CA ARG A 9 -3.76 -4.97 3.67
C ARG A 9 -4.23 -3.60 3.18
N ARG A 10 -4.47 -2.72 4.12
CA ARG A 10 -4.85 -1.34 3.79
C ARG A 10 -3.61 -0.48 3.85
N VAL A 11 -3.41 0.28 2.81
CA VAL A 11 -2.20 1.09 2.66
C VAL A 11 -2.62 2.51 2.32
N GLU A 12 -2.11 3.47 3.06
CA GLU A 12 -2.28 4.87 2.71
C GLU A 12 -1.06 5.35 1.98
N VAL A 13 -1.28 6.06 0.89
CA VAL A 13 -0.19 6.64 0.13
C VAL A 13 -0.35 8.14 0.18
N GLY A 14 0.62 8.82 0.73
CA GLY A 14 0.59 10.27 0.82
C GLY A 14 1.49 10.89 -0.23
N PHE A 15 1.00 11.93 -0.86
CA PHE A 15 1.71 12.59 -1.95
C PHE A 15 2.16 13.98 -1.52
N SER A 16 3.18 14.47 -2.19
CA SER A 16 3.79 15.74 -1.79
C SER A 16 2.84 16.92 -1.86
N GLY A 17 1.78 16.83 -2.63
CA GLY A 17 0.79 17.89 -2.65
C GLY A 17 -0.23 17.82 -1.53
N GLY A 18 -0.09 16.88 -0.62
CA GLY A 18 -1.03 16.74 0.49
C GLY A 18 -2.14 15.75 0.22
N GLN A 19 -2.22 15.21 -0.96
CA GLN A 19 -3.24 14.25 -1.29
C GLN A 19 -2.90 12.90 -0.67
N VAL A 20 -3.92 12.20 -0.19
CA VAL A 20 -3.73 10.88 0.38
C VAL A 20 -4.76 9.95 -0.26
N ILE A 21 -4.32 8.78 -0.66
CA ILE A 21 -5.26 7.77 -1.14
C ILE A 21 -5.12 6.52 -0.27
N LEU A 22 -6.21 5.79 -0.20
CA LEU A 22 -6.25 4.55 0.54
C LEU A 22 -6.46 3.41 -0.43
N MET A 23 -5.61 2.38 -0.34
CA MET A 23 -5.70 1.23 -1.22
C MET A 23 -5.78 -0.04 -0.39
N ARG A 24 -6.36 -1.07 -0.98
CA ARG A 24 -6.33 -2.40 -0.40
C ARG A 24 -5.56 -3.28 -1.35
N VAL A 25 -4.48 -3.85 -0.88
CA VAL A 25 -3.57 -4.62 -1.72
C VAL A 25 -3.13 -5.87 -0.99
N GLY A 26 -2.68 -6.85 -1.74
CA GLY A 26 -2.09 -8.03 -1.13
C GLY A 26 -0.73 -7.71 -0.55
N ASP A 27 -0.27 -8.56 0.35
CA ASP A 27 1.04 -8.37 0.99
C ASP A 27 2.15 -8.26 -0.04
N LYS A 28 2.09 -9.09 -1.05
CA LYS A 28 3.14 -9.09 -2.05
C LYS A 28 3.14 -7.80 -2.86
N ALA A 29 1.95 -7.34 -3.21
CA ALA A 29 1.85 -6.09 -3.96
C ALA A 29 2.36 -4.92 -3.14
N TYR A 30 2.06 -4.91 -1.85
CA TYR A 30 2.58 -3.86 -1.00
C TYR A 30 4.11 -3.90 -0.92
N ASP A 31 4.67 -5.09 -0.77
CA ASP A 31 6.11 -5.22 -0.67
C ASP A 31 6.79 -4.74 -1.94
N GLN A 32 6.22 -5.06 -3.08
CA GLN A 32 6.76 -4.61 -4.36
C GLN A 32 6.65 -3.10 -4.51
N LEU A 33 5.53 -2.53 -4.04
CA LEU A 33 5.36 -1.08 -4.08
C LEU A 33 6.42 -0.39 -3.23
N ARG A 34 6.63 -0.90 -2.03
CA ARG A 34 7.60 -0.31 -1.13
C ARG A 34 9.00 -0.32 -1.76
N ARG A 35 9.34 -1.42 -2.40
CA ARG A 35 10.64 -1.50 -3.07
C ARG A 35 10.73 -0.55 -4.25
N ALA A 36 9.64 -0.41 -5.00
CA ALA A 36 9.63 0.48 -6.14
C ALA A 36 9.86 1.93 -5.71
N VAL A 37 9.27 2.31 -4.58
CA VAL A 37 9.49 3.66 -4.06
C VAL A 37 10.95 3.84 -3.68
N GLN A 38 11.55 2.85 -3.04
CA GLN A 38 12.94 2.94 -2.62
C GLN A 38 13.89 2.94 -3.81
N ASP A 39 13.49 2.29 -4.90
CA ASP A 39 14.32 2.22 -6.09
C ASP A 39 14.14 3.42 -7.00
N ASP A 40 13.40 4.41 -6.54
CA ASP A 40 13.24 5.65 -7.26
C ASP A 40 12.58 5.48 -8.62
N LYS A 41 11.69 4.55 -8.72
CA LYS A 41 10.91 4.40 -9.94
C LYS A 41 9.98 5.58 -10.08
N ARG A 42 9.60 5.89 -11.32
CA ARG A 42 8.76 7.04 -11.51
C ARG A 42 7.30 6.65 -11.59
N TRP A 43 6.92 5.94 -12.60
CA TRP A 43 5.55 5.50 -12.75
C TRP A 43 5.48 4.01 -12.45
N TYR A 44 4.51 3.63 -11.66
CA TYR A 44 4.43 2.27 -11.20
C TYR A 44 2.98 1.85 -11.07
N GLU A 45 2.63 0.69 -11.60
CA GLU A 45 1.28 0.17 -11.51
C GLU A 45 1.17 -0.76 -10.34
N VAL A 46 0.12 -0.55 -9.54
CA VAL A 46 -0.15 -1.38 -8.37
C VAL A 46 -1.48 -2.07 -8.59
N GLU A 47 -1.50 -3.37 -8.38
CA GLU A 47 -2.75 -4.10 -8.41
C GLU A 47 -3.41 -4.00 -7.06
N THR A 48 -4.64 -3.53 -7.04
CA THR A 48 -5.41 -3.44 -5.80
C THR A 48 -6.63 -4.34 -5.95
N VAL A 49 -7.36 -4.52 -4.86
CA VAL A 49 -8.58 -5.32 -4.95
C VAL A 49 -9.62 -4.68 -5.84
N ASP A 50 -9.50 -3.39 -6.10
CA ASP A 50 -10.46 -2.66 -6.91
C ASP A 50 -9.99 -2.41 -8.34
N GLY A 51 -8.80 -2.84 -8.69
CA GLY A 51 -8.27 -2.62 -10.03
C GLY A 51 -6.82 -2.21 -9.96
N VAL A 52 -6.32 -1.69 -11.06
CA VAL A 52 -4.92 -1.28 -11.16
C VAL A 52 -4.83 0.22 -11.09
N ILE A 53 -3.92 0.73 -10.29
CA ILE A 53 -3.71 2.16 -10.21
C ILE A 53 -2.26 2.46 -10.55
N ALA A 54 -2.04 3.48 -11.36
CA ALA A 54 -0.70 3.91 -11.71
C ALA A 54 -0.34 5.12 -10.86
N LEU A 55 0.80 5.07 -10.21
CA LEU A 55 1.23 6.12 -9.30
C LEU A 55 2.51 6.75 -9.79
N ASP A 56 2.63 8.06 -9.57
CA ASP A 56 3.88 8.75 -9.79
C ASP A 56 4.67 8.67 -8.49
N LEU A 57 5.55 7.71 -8.40
CA LEU A 57 6.28 7.47 -7.16
C LEU A 57 7.23 8.60 -6.81
N GLY A 58 7.55 9.45 -7.78
CA GLY A 58 8.35 10.62 -7.48
C GLY A 58 7.64 11.63 -6.60
N GLN A 59 6.31 11.51 -6.50
CA GLN A 59 5.52 12.42 -5.68
C GLN A 59 5.07 11.78 -4.37
N VAL A 60 5.46 10.53 -4.10
CA VAL A 60 5.04 9.85 -2.89
C VAL A 60 5.91 10.32 -1.73
N GLN A 61 5.26 10.77 -0.68
CA GLN A 61 5.94 11.20 0.52
C GLN A 61 5.96 10.14 1.59
N PHE A 62 4.91 9.35 1.69
CA PHE A 62 4.90 8.28 2.68
C PHE A 62 3.99 7.15 2.24
N LEU A 63 4.30 5.98 2.75
CA LEU A 63 3.44 4.81 2.68
C LEU A 63 3.14 4.41 4.11
N LYS A 64 1.87 4.20 4.41
CA LYS A 64 1.50 3.75 5.73
C LYS A 64 0.74 2.45 5.61
N LEU A 65 1.29 1.41 6.16
CA LEU A 65 0.64 0.11 6.19
C LEU A 65 -0.15 0.03 7.47
N GLU A 66 -1.45 -0.08 7.37
CA GLU A 66 -2.27 -0.14 8.56
C GLU A 66 -2.04 -1.45 9.29
N ALA A 67 -2.11 -1.39 10.59
CA ALA A 67 -1.95 -2.58 11.39
C ALA A 67 -3.03 -3.59 11.03
N ALA A 68 -2.69 -4.84 11.19
CA ALA A 68 -3.66 -5.88 10.93
C ALA A 68 -4.83 -5.71 11.87
N ASP A 69 -6.00 -6.03 11.35
CA ASP A 69 -7.15 -5.77 12.11
C ASP A 69 -7.43 -6.86 13.07
N HIS A 70 -6.79 -6.95 14.11
CA HIS A 70 -7.22 -7.81 15.10
C HIS A 70 -7.07 -7.10 16.33
N LYS A 71 -7.46 -6.61 16.55
CA LYS A 71 -7.50 -5.92 17.51
C LYS A 71 -7.12 -6.11 18.58
N VAL A 72 -6.98 -6.37 18.92
CA VAL A 72 -6.78 -6.45 19.75
C VAL A 72 -6.53 -5.95 20.64
N GLY A 73 -6.37 -5.83 20.80
CA GLY A 73 -6.19 -5.34 21.35
C GLY A 73 -5.95 -4.74 22.04
N PHE A 74 -5.93 -4.54 22.04
CA PHE A 74 -5.76 -3.87 22.54
C PHE A 74 -5.98 -3.44 23.25
N SER A 75 -6.27 -3.59 23.18
CA SER A 75 -6.55 -3.14 23.68
C SER A 75 -6.52 -3.04 24.58
N GLY A 76 -6.46 -3.29 24.85
CA GLY A 76 -6.45 -3.15 25.44
C GLY A 76 -6.25 -2.97 26.15
N LEU A 77 -6.20 -2.90 26.05
CA LEU A 77 -6.09 -2.61 26.49
C LEU A 77 -6.13 -2.49 26.91
#